data_7fea499eb8ccad4dd356622404edb5dc
#
_entry.id   7fea499eb8ccad4dd356622404edb5dc
#
_cell.length_a   1.000
_cell.length_b   1.000
_cell.length_c   1.000
_cell.angle_alpha   90.00
_cell.angle_beta   90.00
_cell.angle_gamma   90.00
#
_symmetry.space_group_name_H-M   'P 1'
#
loop_
_entity.id
_entity.type
_entity.pdbx_description
1 polymer ?
#
loop_
_entity_poly.entity_id
_entity_poly.type
_entity_poly.pdbx_seq_one_letter_code
_entity_poly.pdbx_strand_id
1 'polypeptide(L)'
;YYQIVAVNRVLEAIASGKKRVLLTLATGTGKTFIAYQIVYKLFQTRWNLDGADRRPKVLFLADRNLLADQAINTFNPFEKDLVKINGEEVRQRSGIVPTNANIFFAIYQAIAERENIAGFYKQYPADFFDLVIVDECHRGSANEEGSWREILDYFGSAVQLGMTATPKRDDNVDTYRYFGEPVYQYSLKQGINDGFLTPYKVKRIT
;
A
#
# COMPACT_ATOMS: atom_id res chain seq x y z
N TYR A 1 -4.51 -11.26 -17.53
CA TYR A 1 -5.72 -11.87 -16.95
C TYR A 1 -5.73 -11.78 -15.41
N TYR A 2 -4.72 -12.33 -14.72
CA TYR A 2 -4.67 -12.35 -13.24
C TYR A 2 -4.73 -10.94 -12.60
N GLN A 3 -4.16 -9.92 -13.23
CA GLN A 3 -4.21 -8.54 -12.73
C GLN A 3 -5.64 -8.00 -12.71
N ILE A 4 -6.43 -8.28 -13.75
CA ILE A 4 -7.84 -7.89 -13.79
C ILE A 4 -8.63 -8.57 -12.68
N VAL A 5 -8.39 -9.86 -12.45
CA VAL A 5 -9.02 -10.61 -11.35
C VAL A 5 -8.64 -10.01 -10.00
N ALA A 6 -7.34 -9.72 -9.79
CA ALA A 6 -6.85 -9.10 -8.56
C ALA A 6 -7.54 -7.75 -8.28
N VAL A 7 -7.60 -6.87 -9.29
CA VAL A 7 -8.26 -5.56 -9.18
C VAL A 7 -9.73 -5.73 -8.82
N ASN A 8 -10.46 -6.60 -9.55
CA ASN A 8 -11.89 -6.79 -9.31
C ASN A 8 -12.16 -7.37 -7.90
N ARG A 9 -11.37 -8.33 -7.43
CA ARG A 9 -11.52 -8.89 -6.09
C ARG A 9 -11.32 -7.87 -4.98
N VAL A 10 -10.36 -6.96 -5.16
CA VAL A 10 -10.16 -5.86 -4.19
C VAL A 10 -11.35 -4.89 -4.23
N LEU A 11 -11.82 -4.50 -5.41
CA LEU A 11 -12.96 -3.58 -5.54
C LEU A 11 -14.26 -4.21 -5.00
N GLU A 12 -14.50 -5.49 -5.25
CA GLU A 12 -15.62 -6.23 -4.66
C GLU A 12 -15.55 -6.25 -3.13
N ALA A 13 -14.36 -6.47 -2.57
CA ALA A 13 -14.15 -6.44 -1.12
C ALA A 13 -14.43 -5.05 -0.54
N ILE A 14 -13.96 -3.99 -1.20
CA ILE A 14 -14.23 -2.60 -0.80
C ILE A 14 -15.74 -2.31 -0.88
N ALA A 15 -16.38 -2.66 -1.99
CA ALA A 15 -17.82 -2.45 -2.20
C ALA A 15 -18.69 -3.24 -1.19
N SER A 16 -18.21 -4.39 -0.71
CA SER A 16 -18.88 -5.16 0.35
C SER A 16 -18.64 -4.62 1.77
N GLY A 17 -17.94 -3.49 1.91
CA GLY A 17 -17.66 -2.85 3.20
C GLY A 17 -16.49 -3.44 3.98
N LYS A 18 -15.64 -4.29 3.36
CA LYS A 18 -14.42 -4.78 3.99
C LYS A 18 -13.46 -3.63 4.28
N LYS A 19 -13.07 -3.49 5.54
CA LYS A 19 -12.11 -2.46 5.97
C LYS A 19 -10.65 -2.88 5.82
N ARG A 20 -10.35 -4.17 5.87
CA ARG A 20 -9.00 -4.72 5.73
C ARG A 20 -8.99 -5.74 4.60
N VAL A 21 -8.11 -5.55 3.63
CA VAL A 21 -8.02 -6.36 2.41
C VAL A 21 -6.56 -6.76 2.22
N LEU A 22 -6.32 -8.04 1.98
CA LEU A 22 -4.98 -8.56 1.67
C LEU A 22 -4.94 -9.07 0.24
N LEU A 23 -3.88 -8.71 -0.48
CA LEU A 23 -3.59 -9.17 -1.82
C LEU A 23 -2.20 -9.82 -1.83
N THR A 24 -2.15 -11.10 -2.19
CA THR A 24 -0.89 -11.85 -2.24
C THR A 24 -0.51 -12.14 -3.68
N LEU A 25 0.60 -11.54 -4.13
CA LEU A 25 1.08 -11.65 -5.51
C LEU A 25 2.59 -11.82 -5.54
N ALA A 26 3.09 -12.79 -6.31
CA ALA A 26 4.51 -13.03 -6.45
C ALA A 26 5.28 -11.77 -6.92
N THR A 27 6.58 -11.70 -6.63
CA THR A 27 7.44 -10.62 -7.13
C THR A 27 7.45 -10.64 -8.67
N GLY A 28 7.45 -9.47 -9.30
CA GLY A 28 7.43 -9.34 -10.76
C GLY A 28 6.05 -9.42 -11.41
N THR A 29 4.96 -9.58 -10.64
CA THR A 29 3.58 -9.64 -11.16
C THR A 29 2.94 -8.27 -11.39
N GLY A 30 3.65 -7.18 -11.11
CA GLY A 30 3.14 -5.82 -11.31
C GLY A 30 2.20 -5.34 -10.20
N LYS A 31 2.51 -5.63 -8.93
CA LYS A 31 1.74 -5.18 -7.76
C LYS A 31 1.43 -3.68 -7.80
N THR A 32 2.43 -2.86 -8.09
CA THR A 32 2.27 -1.40 -8.18
C THR A 32 1.28 -1.00 -9.26
N PHE A 33 1.31 -1.67 -10.41
CA PHE A 33 0.35 -1.43 -11.50
C PHE A 33 -1.07 -1.84 -11.10
N ILE A 34 -1.22 -2.92 -10.36
CA ILE A 34 -2.52 -3.35 -9.80
C ILE A 34 -3.05 -2.28 -8.83
N ALA A 35 -2.20 -1.77 -7.94
CA ALA A 35 -2.56 -0.68 -7.03
C ALA A 35 -3.00 0.57 -7.80
N TYR A 36 -2.25 0.96 -8.85
CA TYR A 36 -2.63 2.04 -9.74
C TYR A 36 -4.01 1.82 -10.36
N GLN A 37 -4.31 0.63 -10.88
CA GLN A 37 -5.60 0.33 -11.48
C GLN A 37 -6.76 0.38 -10.47
N ILE A 38 -6.52 -0.05 -9.22
CA ILE A 38 -7.50 0.06 -8.14
C ILE A 38 -7.79 1.55 -7.87
N VAL A 39 -6.76 2.35 -7.65
CA VAL A 39 -6.89 3.78 -7.39
C VAL A 39 -7.57 4.49 -8.58
N TYR A 40 -7.17 4.16 -9.82
CA TYR A 40 -7.79 4.72 -11.03
C TYR A 40 -9.30 4.48 -11.05
N LYS A 41 -9.77 3.26 -10.79
CA LYS A 41 -11.19 2.92 -10.77
C LYS A 41 -11.94 3.65 -9.65
N LEU A 42 -11.36 3.74 -8.46
CA LEU A 42 -11.93 4.49 -7.32
C LEU A 42 -12.03 5.99 -7.63
N PHE A 43 -11.03 6.55 -8.34
CA PHE A 43 -11.06 7.94 -8.80
C PHE A 43 -12.16 8.20 -9.83
N GLN A 44 -12.33 7.29 -10.81
CA GLN A 44 -13.37 7.42 -11.84
C GLN A 44 -14.78 7.37 -11.25
N THR A 45 -14.98 6.55 -10.24
CA THR A 45 -16.28 6.43 -9.54
C THR A 45 -16.47 7.45 -8.43
N ARG A 46 -15.46 8.29 -8.15
CA ARG A 46 -15.43 9.22 -7.00
C ARG A 46 -15.77 8.54 -5.69
N TRP A 47 -15.41 7.26 -5.58
CA TRP A 47 -15.61 6.52 -4.34
C TRP A 47 -14.83 7.16 -3.19
N ASN A 48 -15.49 7.36 -2.08
CA ASN A 48 -14.90 7.80 -0.81
C ASN A 48 -15.77 7.32 0.36
N LEU A 49 -15.28 7.46 1.58
CA LEU A 49 -15.96 6.97 2.78
C LEU A 49 -17.13 7.84 3.23
N ASP A 50 -17.12 9.12 2.85
CA ASP A 50 -18.17 10.10 3.27
C ASP A 50 -19.36 10.08 2.31
N GLY A 51 -19.24 9.47 1.13
CA GLY A 51 -20.24 9.58 0.06
C GLY A 51 -20.34 10.98 -0.56
N ALA A 52 -19.32 11.82 -0.35
CA ALA A 52 -19.27 13.17 -0.91
C ALA A 52 -18.88 13.17 -2.40
N ASP A 53 -19.23 14.22 -3.14
CA ASP A 53 -18.83 14.38 -4.55
C ASP A 53 -17.37 14.83 -4.67
N ARG A 54 -16.45 13.99 -4.24
CA ARG A 54 -15.00 14.20 -4.29
C ARG A 54 -14.26 12.91 -4.67
N ARG A 55 -13.04 13.07 -5.15
CA ARG A 55 -12.11 11.93 -5.32
C ARG A 55 -11.63 11.42 -3.97
N PRO A 56 -11.28 10.11 -3.86
CA PRO A 56 -10.72 9.57 -2.63
C PRO A 56 -9.36 10.20 -2.30
N LYS A 57 -9.06 10.29 -1.02
CA LYS A 57 -7.72 10.55 -0.50
C LYS A 57 -7.04 9.21 -0.20
N VAL A 58 -5.92 8.97 -0.88
CA VAL A 58 -5.19 7.71 -0.84
C VAL A 58 -3.80 7.93 -0.26
N LEU A 59 -3.43 7.16 0.76
CA LEU A 59 -2.06 7.07 1.27
C LEU A 59 -1.42 5.78 0.75
N PHE A 60 -0.30 5.89 0.05
CA PHE A 60 0.52 4.76 -0.39
C PHE A 60 1.79 4.70 0.45
N LEU A 61 1.92 3.65 1.24
CA LEU A 61 3.07 3.39 2.10
C LEU A 61 4.00 2.38 1.44
N ALA A 62 5.23 2.77 1.18
CA ALA A 62 6.29 1.92 0.66
C ALA A 62 7.37 1.65 1.72
N ASP A 63 8.07 0.52 1.59
CA ASP A 63 9.18 0.15 2.47
C ASP A 63 10.43 0.99 2.21
N ARG A 64 10.75 1.30 0.94
CA ARG A 64 12.01 1.95 0.54
C ARG A 64 11.79 3.07 -0.47
N ASN A 65 12.70 4.06 -0.45
CA ASN A 65 12.69 5.19 -1.39
C ASN A 65 12.63 4.75 -2.86
N LEU A 66 13.44 3.78 -3.26
CA LEU A 66 13.47 3.28 -4.63
C LEU A 66 12.12 2.70 -5.07
N LEU A 67 11.43 1.99 -4.18
CA LEU A 67 10.10 1.44 -4.46
C LEU A 67 9.05 2.55 -4.51
N ALA A 68 9.18 3.57 -3.65
CA ALA A 68 8.31 4.73 -3.70
C ALA A 68 8.46 5.50 -5.02
N ASP A 69 9.68 5.72 -5.52
CA ASP A 69 9.93 6.42 -6.79
C ASP A 69 9.42 5.63 -8.00
N GLN A 70 9.60 4.30 -8.01
CA GLN A 70 9.01 3.44 -9.04
C GLN A 70 7.48 3.45 -9.01
N ALA A 71 6.89 3.46 -7.82
CA ALA A 71 5.44 3.56 -7.67
C ALA A 71 4.94 4.91 -8.18
N ILE A 72 5.58 6.02 -7.80
CA ILE A 72 5.26 7.37 -8.28
C ILE A 72 5.27 7.42 -9.81
N ASN A 73 6.30 6.86 -10.47
CA ASN A 73 6.38 6.82 -11.92
C ASN A 73 5.18 6.06 -12.55
N THR A 74 4.72 4.98 -11.93
CA THR A 74 3.53 4.25 -12.38
C THR A 74 2.27 5.10 -12.25
N PHE A 75 2.21 5.98 -11.24
CA PHE A 75 1.11 6.89 -10.99
C PHE A 75 1.22 8.23 -11.72
N ASN A 76 2.18 8.40 -12.63
CA ASN A 76 2.38 9.63 -13.41
C ASN A 76 1.11 10.20 -14.08
N PRO A 77 0.14 9.39 -14.56
CA PRO A 77 -1.14 9.92 -15.04
C PRO A 77 -1.94 10.74 -14.01
N PHE A 78 -1.59 10.65 -12.73
CA PHE A 78 -2.15 11.42 -11.62
C PHE A 78 -1.21 12.52 -11.10
N GLU A 79 -0.19 12.93 -11.84
CA GLU A 79 0.86 13.86 -11.39
C GLU A 79 0.30 15.11 -10.68
N LYS A 80 -0.80 15.67 -11.19
CA LYS A 80 -1.46 16.85 -10.60
C LYS A 80 -2.16 16.58 -9.26
N ASP A 81 -2.49 15.34 -8.99
CA ASP A 81 -3.22 14.89 -7.79
C ASP A 81 -2.28 14.18 -6.79
N LEU A 82 -0.96 14.13 -7.08
CA LEU A 82 0.01 13.32 -6.37
C LEU A 82 1.03 14.17 -5.60
N VAL A 83 1.37 13.74 -4.39
CA VAL A 83 2.46 14.33 -3.59
C VAL A 83 3.28 13.24 -2.91
N LYS A 84 4.60 13.41 -2.88
CA LYS A 84 5.51 12.60 -2.05
C LYS A 84 5.73 13.29 -0.71
N ILE A 85 5.46 12.61 0.38
CA ILE A 85 5.77 13.09 1.72
C ILE A 85 7.20 12.69 2.03
N ASN A 86 8.11 13.67 1.96
CA ASN A 86 9.51 13.50 2.33
C ASN A 86 9.73 14.12 3.71
N GLY A 87 10.07 13.31 4.70
CA GLY A 87 10.25 13.76 6.07
C GLY A 87 11.35 14.83 6.25
N GLU A 88 12.38 14.83 5.40
CA GLU A 88 13.42 15.87 5.42
C GLU A 88 12.90 17.19 4.86
N GLU A 89 12.19 17.16 3.73
CA GLU A 89 11.57 18.34 3.14
C GLU A 89 10.51 18.94 4.06
N VAL A 90 9.70 18.11 4.72
CA VAL A 90 8.72 18.57 5.70
C VAL A 90 9.43 19.33 6.83
N ARG A 91 10.53 18.80 7.37
CA ARG A 91 11.30 19.48 8.44
C ARG A 91 11.93 20.79 7.96
N GLN A 92 12.44 20.85 6.74
CA GLN A 92 13.09 22.03 6.17
C GLN A 92 12.09 23.13 5.80
N ARG A 93 10.86 22.77 5.42
CA ARG A 93 9.82 23.70 4.92
C ARG A 93 8.84 24.20 5.96
N SER A 94 9.04 24.13 7.23
CA SER A 94 8.11 24.55 8.30
C SER A 94 7.54 23.43 9.16
N GLY A 95 7.89 22.18 8.93
CA GLY A 95 7.35 21.05 9.69
C GLY A 95 5.89 20.67 9.36
N ILE A 96 5.29 21.27 8.32
CA ILE A 96 3.88 21.05 7.96
C ILE A 96 3.79 20.04 6.80
N VAL A 97 2.96 19.03 6.97
CA VAL A 97 2.68 18.01 5.93
C VAL A 97 1.80 18.57 4.81
N PRO A 98 1.99 18.14 3.55
CA PRO A 98 1.14 18.56 2.44
C PRO A 98 -0.29 17.99 2.60
N THR A 99 -1.31 18.78 2.28
CA THR A 99 -2.73 18.40 2.34
C THR A 99 -3.48 18.56 1.02
N ASN A 100 -2.84 19.22 0.02
CA ASN A 100 -3.48 19.65 -1.23
C ASN A 100 -3.39 18.61 -2.37
N ALA A 101 -3.41 17.32 -2.04
CA ALA A 101 -3.38 16.25 -3.02
C ALA A 101 -4.49 15.23 -2.74
N ASN A 102 -4.66 14.30 -3.67
CA ASN A 102 -5.54 13.15 -3.50
C ASN A 102 -4.74 11.86 -3.30
N ILE A 103 -3.51 11.77 -3.82
CA ILE A 103 -2.63 10.63 -3.67
C ILE A 103 -1.35 11.07 -2.95
N PHE A 104 -1.06 10.44 -1.84
CA PHE A 104 0.08 10.73 -0.98
C PHE A 104 0.98 9.51 -0.95
N PHE A 105 2.24 9.66 -1.36
CA PHE A 105 3.27 8.64 -1.24
C PHE A 105 4.16 8.93 -0.06
N ALA A 106 4.39 7.93 0.76
CA ALA A 106 5.33 8.02 1.87
C ALA A 106 6.10 6.70 2.06
N ILE A 107 7.29 6.81 2.63
CA ILE A 107 7.96 5.67 3.25
C ILE A 107 7.51 5.65 4.69
N TYR A 108 7.07 4.49 5.19
CA TYR A 108 6.56 4.42 6.55
C TYR A 108 7.60 4.88 7.58
N GLN A 109 8.91 4.59 7.39
CA GLN A 109 9.98 5.08 8.28
C GLN A 109 10.15 6.62 8.23
N ALA A 110 9.71 7.29 7.16
CA ALA A 110 9.84 8.74 7.04
C ALA A 110 8.73 9.50 7.77
N ILE A 111 7.57 8.89 7.92
CA ILE A 111 6.39 9.52 8.56
C ILE A 111 6.03 8.92 9.92
N ALA A 112 6.63 7.77 10.27
CA ALA A 112 6.45 7.12 11.57
C ALA A 112 7.05 7.93 12.73
N GLU A 113 6.63 7.58 13.92
CA GLU A 113 7.19 8.12 15.15
C GLU A 113 8.66 7.69 15.32
N ARG A 114 9.50 8.59 15.82
CA ARG A 114 10.90 8.31 16.20
C ARG A 114 11.11 8.77 17.64
N GLU A 115 12.19 8.30 18.25
CA GLU A 115 12.57 8.75 19.59
C GLU A 115 12.47 10.27 19.72
N ASN A 116 11.58 10.75 20.59
CA ASN A 116 11.30 12.17 20.89
C ASN A 116 10.74 13.02 19.75
N ILE A 117 10.27 12.44 18.62
CA ILE A 117 9.63 13.17 17.52
C ILE A 117 8.31 12.48 17.17
N ALA A 118 7.20 13.19 17.34
CA ALA A 118 5.89 12.71 16.91
C ALA A 118 5.87 12.41 15.40
N GLY A 119 5.27 11.30 15.01
CA GLY A 119 5.17 10.91 13.61
C GLY A 119 4.40 11.95 12.78
N PHE A 120 4.91 12.26 11.60
CA PHE A 120 4.25 13.23 10.70
C PHE A 120 2.83 12.81 10.31
N TYR A 121 2.52 11.52 10.35
CA TYR A 121 1.17 11.01 10.08
C TYR A 121 0.13 11.57 11.06
N LYS A 122 0.51 11.91 12.29
CA LYS A 122 -0.38 12.49 13.31
C LYS A 122 -0.80 13.94 13.02
N GLN A 123 -0.19 14.59 12.04
CA GLN A 123 -0.62 15.92 11.59
C GLN A 123 -1.87 15.86 10.68
N TYR A 124 -2.19 14.71 10.12
CA TYR A 124 -3.45 14.49 9.43
C TYR A 124 -4.55 14.11 10.43
N PRO A 125 -5.81 14.53 10.23
CA PRO A 125 -6.93 13.94 10.93
C PRO A 125 -6.99 12.41 10.76
N ALA A 126 -7.41 11.67 11.76
CA ALA A 126 -7.46 10.21 11.72
C ALA A 126 -8.39 9.65 10.61
N ASP A 127 -9.34 10.46 10.15
CA ASP A 127 -10.28 10.17 9.06
C ASP A 127 -9.91 10.85 7.73
N PHE A 128 -8.69 11.38 7.61
CA PHE A 128 -8.26 12.13 6.41
C PHE A 128 -8.19 11.25 5.15
N PHE A 129 -7.78 9.99 5.27
CA PHE A 129 -7.63 9.08 4.15
C PHE A 129 -8.84 8.14 4.01
N ASP A 130 -9.28 7.92 2.78
CA ASP A 130 -10.31 6.93 2.44
C ASP A 130 -9.71 5.54 2.24
N LEU A 131 -8.47 5.48 1.71
CA LEU A 131 -7.74 4.26 1.42
C LEU A 131 -6.27 4.39 1.83
N VAL A 132 -5.76 3.42 2.55
CA VAL A 132 -4.33 3.27 2.85
C VAL A 132 -3.83 1.98 2.20
N ILE A 133 -2.83 2.10 1.31
CA ILE A 133 -2.18 0.97 0.65
C ILE A 133 -0.81 0.77 1.28
N VAL A 134 -0.50 -0.45 1.70
CA VAL A 134 0.82 -0.83 2.23
C VAL A 134 1.45 -1.84 1.29
N ASP A 135 2.50 -1.42 0.60
CA ASP A 135 3.29 -2.32 -0.25
C ASP A 135 4.34 -3.06 0.59
N GLU A 136 4.56 -4.32 0.25
CA GLU A 136 5.46 -5.25 0.94
C GLU A 136 5.20 -5.33 2.46
N CYS A 137 3.92 -5.38 2.86
CA CYS A 137 3.46 -5.38 4.25
C CYS A 137 3.97 -6.57 5.11
N HIS A 138 4.76 -7.48 4.52
CA HIS A 138 5.45 -8.58 5.20
C HIS A 138 6.89 -8.25 5.58
N ARG A 139 7.44 -7.13 5.10
CA ARG A 139 8.83 -6.73 5.35
C ARG A 139 8.91 -5.84 6.59
N GLY A 140 9.95 -6.07 7.33
CA GLY A 140 10.33 -5.27 8.49
C GLY A 140 10.95 -6.13 9.59
N SER A 141 11.89 -5.55 10.34
CA SER A 141 12.26 -6.06 11.67
C SER A 141 11.08 -5.84 12.62
N ALA A 142 11.06 -6.49 13.78
CA ALA A 142 10.00 -6.31 14.77
C ALA A 142 9.72 -4.82 15.11
N ASN A 143 10.75 -3.96 15.03
CA ASN A 143 10.62 -2.50 15.23
C ASN A 143 9.99 -1.78 14.02
N GLU A 144 10.19 -2.28 12.79
CA GLU A 144 9.63 -1.70 11.56
C GLU A 144 8.19 -2.13 11.33
N GLU A 145 7.82 -3.34 11.76
CA GLU A 145 6.42 -3.82 11.78
C GLU A 145 5.56 -2.97 12.72
N GLY A 146 6.11 -2.51 13.85
CA GLY A 146 5.47 -1.55 14.73
C GLY A 146 5.11 -0.25 14.00
N SER A 147 6.01 0.26 13.16
CA SER A 147 5.86 1.58 12.54
C SER A 147 4.72 1.68 11.54
N TRP A 148 4.56 0.72 10.60
CA TRP A 148 3.44 0.79 9.65
C TRP A 148 2.12 0.43 10.32
N ARG A 149 2.15 -0.43 11.33
CA ARG A 149 0.97 -0.83 12.09
C ARG A 149 0.40 0.34 12.89
N GLU A 150 1.23 1.13 13.56
CA GLU A 150 0.82 2.35 14.25
C GLU A 150 0.14 3.35 13.30
N ILE A 151 0.67 3.50 12.08
CA ILE A 151 0.07 4.35 11.05
C ILE A 151 -1.32 3.81 10.64
N LEU A 152 -1.43 2.49 10.42
CA LEU A 152 -2.71 1.87 10.07
C LEU A 152 -3.73 1.94 11.20
N ASP A 153 -3.30 1.75 12.44
CA ASP A 153 -4.19 1.84 13.60
C ASP A 153 -4.69 3.28 13.79
N TYR A 154 -3.83 4.27 13.53
CA TYR A 154 -4.22 5.67 13.55
C TYR A 154 -5.26 6.00 12.47
N PHE A 155 -5.09 5.52 11.25
CA PHE A 155 -6.06 5.67 10.15
C PHE A 155 -7.05 4.50 10.09
N GLY A 156 -7.52 4.03 11.24
CA GLY A 156 -8.40 2.86 11.35
C GLY A 156 -9.77 3.03 10.68
N SER A 157 -10.21 4.26 10.39
CA SER A 157 -11.43 4.55 9.63
C SER A 157 -11.28 4.22 8.14
N ALA A 158 -10.08 4.36 7.58
CA ALA A 158 -9.79 4.09 6.18
C ALA A 158 -9.94 2.61 5.80
N VAL A 159 -10.23 2.34 4.54
CA VAL A 159 -10.00 1.00 3.97
C VAL A 159 -8.50 0.77 3.87
N GLN A 160 -8.02 -0.39 4.27
CA GLN A 160 -6.59 -0.72 4.32
C GLN A 160 -6.32 -1.90 3.40
N LEU A 161 -5.48 -1.68 2.38
CA LEU A 161 -5.04 -2.70 1.43
C LEU A 161 -3.57 -3.06 1.67
N GLY A 162 -3.33 -4.26 2.21
CA GLY A 162 -2.00 -4.85 2.28
C GLY A 162 -1.65 -5.58 0.99
N MET A 163 -0.45 -5.37 0.46
CA MET A 163 0.09 -6.10 -0.68
C MET A 163 1.39 -6.78 -0.30
N THR A 164 1.56 -8.04 -0.68
CA THR A 164 2.78 -8.80 -0.36
C THR A 164 3.09 -9.84 -1.43
N ALA A 165 4.39 -10.14 -1.60
CA ALA A 165 4.84 -11.18 -2.54
C ALA A 165 4.87 -12.57 -1.91
N THR A 166 5.20 -12.68 -0.64
CA THR A 166 5.39 -13.96 0.06
C THR A 166 4.77 -13.90 1.44
N PRO A 167 3.62 -14.52 1.64
CA PRO A 167 3.14 -14.75 2.99
C PRO A 167 4.05 -15.83 3.62
N LYS A 168 4.97 -15.44 4.47
CA LYS A 168 5.65 -16.37 5.35
C LYS A 168 4.68 -16.76 6.44
N ARG A 169 4.32 -18.03 6.53
CA ARG A 169 3.37 -18.52 7.54
C ARG A 169 3.95 -18.55 8.95
N ASP A 170 5.28 -18.65 9.09
CA ASP A 170 5.93 -18.85 10.39
C ASP A 170 6.42 -17.54 11.03
N ASP A 171 6.82 -16.52 10.22
CA ASP A 171 7.29 -15.23 10.71
C ASP A 171 6.26 -14.09 10.54
N ASN A 172 5.19 -14.30 9.78
CA ASN A 172 4.17 -13.32 9.41
C ASN A 172 2.76 -13.70 9.91
N VAL A 173 2.66 -14.34 11.03
CA VAL A 173 1.39 -14.54 11.75
C VAL A 173 0.65 -13.20 11.89
N ASP A 174 1.39 -12.11 11.96
CA ASP A 174 0.85 -10.77 12.14
C ASP A 174 0.18 -10.18 10.89
N THR A 175 0.68 -10.40 9.66
CA THR A 175 0.04 -9.87 8.45
C THR A 175 -1.33 -10.50 8.20
N TYR A 176 -1.44 -11.82 8.30
CA TYR A 176 -2.73 -12.52 8.18
C TYR A 176 -3.66 -12.21 9.35
N ARG A 177 -3.10 -12.10 10.55
CA ARG A 177 -3.88 -11.74 11.74
C ARG A 177 -4.46 -10.33 11.63
N TYR A 178 -3.73 -9.42 10.97
CA TYR A 178 -4.17 -8.05 10.80
C TYR A 178 -5.17 -7.88 9.65
N PHE A 179 -4.82 -8.37 8.45
CA PHE A 179 -5.63 -8.18 7.24
C PHE A 179 -6.67 -9.29 6.99
N GLY A 180 -6.50 -10.47 7.60
CA GLY A 180 -7.27 -11.67 7.30
C GLY A 180 -6.73 -12.43 6.08
N GLU A 181 -7.51 -13.41 5.62
CA GLU A 181 -7.17 -14.20 4.42
C GLU A 181 -7.18 -13.32 3.16
N PRO A 182 -6.24 -13.56 2.22
CA PRO A 182 -6.17 -12.82 0.98
C PRO A 182 -7.46 -12.92 0.16
N VAL A 183 -7.94 -11.82 -0.38
CA VAL A 183 -9.07 -11.82 -1.32
C VAL A 183 -8.69 -12.41 -2.67
N TYR A 184 -7.40 -12.39 -2.99
CA TYR A 184 -6.83 -13.05 -4.16
C TYR A 184 -5.35 -13.38 -3.91
N GLN A 185 -4.94 -14.55 -4.41
CA GLN A 185 -3.57 -15.03 -4.34
C GLN A 185 -3.09 -15.47 -5.72
N TYR A 186 -1.91 -15.01 -6.14
CA TYR A 186 -1.25 -15.43 -7.37
C TYR A 186 0.22 -15.76 -7.07
N SER A 187 0.49 -17.05 -6.99
CA SER A 187 1.79 -17.59 -6.58
C SER A 187 2.82 -17.54 -7.71
N LEU A 188 4.11 -17.63 -7.35
CA LEU A 188 5.21 -17.75 -8.30
C LEU A 188 5.02 -18.96 -9.23
N LYS A 189 4.55 -20.10 -8.70
CA LYS A 189 4.27 -21.29 -9.48
C LYS A 189 3.19 -21.06 -10.53
N GLN A 190 2.11 -20.37 -10.17
CA GLN A 190 1.06 -20.01 -11.12
C GLN A 190 1.62 -19.07 -12.21
N GLY A 191 2.39 -18.05 -11.81
CA GLY A 191 2.99 -17.10 -12.76
C GLY A 191 3.95 -17.76 -13.77
N ILE A 192 4.69 -18.77 -13.33
CA ILE A 192 5.55 -19.57 -14.22
C ILE A 192 4.71 -20.45 -15.15
N ASN A 193 3.70 -21.15 -14.63
CA ASN A 193 2.83 -22.01 -15.41
C ASN A 193 2.04 -21.22 -16.47
N ASP A 194 1.61 -20.03 -16.12
CA ASP A 194 0.87 -19.14 -17.04
C ASP A 194 1.77 -18.38 -18.02
N GLY A 195 3.11 -18.55 -17.93
CA GLY A 195 4.09 -17.92 -18.81
C GLY A 195 4.38 -16.44 -18.54
N PHE A 196 3.91 -15.90 -17.41
CA PHE A 196 4.16 -14.49 -17.03
C PHE A 196 5.46 -14.31 -16.24
N LEU A 197 5.96 -15.35 -15.59
CA LEU A 197 7.20 -15.33 -14.82
C LEU A 197 8.19 -16.35 -15.35
N THR A 198 9.47 -15.98 -15.33
CA THR A 198 10.54 -16.86 -15.80
C THR A 198 10.78 -18.00 -14.81
N PRO A 199 10.88 -19.26 -15.26
CA PRO A 199 11.27 -20.38 -14.42
C PRO A 199 12.70 -20.19 -13.91
N TYR A 200 12.95 -20.55 -12.66
CA TYR A 200 14.27 -20.49 -12.04
C TYR A 200 14.81 -21.90 -11.73
N LYS A 201 16.15 -22.03 -11.79
CA LYS A 201 16.83 -23.24 -11.31
C LYS A 201 17.59 -22.91 -10.04
N VAL A 202 17.33 -23.69 -8.98
CA VAL A 202 18.12 -23.60 -7.75
C VAL A 202 19.38 -24.46 -7.92
N LYS A 203 20.56 -23.83 -7.94
CA LYS A 203 21.84 -24.52 -7.88
C LYS A 203 22.34 -24.44 -6.43
N ARG A 204 22.35 -25.55 -5.71
CA ARG A 204 23.04 -25.63 -4.42
C ARG A 204 24.55 -25.60 -4.68
N ILE A 205 25.23 -24.64 -4.09
CA ILE A 205 26.68 -24.62 -4.01
C ILE A 205 27.00 -25.34 -2.68
N THR A 206 27.57 -26.52 -2.78
CA THR A 206 28.13 -27.30 -1.67
C THR A 206 29.56 -26.89 -1.47
#